data_9712eefa39883f144f3f6ca68ea669b7
#
_entry.id   9712eefa39883f144f3f6ca68ea669b7
#
_cell.length_a   1.000
_cell.length_b   1.000
_cell.length_c   1.000
_cell.angle_alpha   90.00
_cell.angle_beta   90.00
_cell.angle_gamma   90.00
#
_symmetry.space_group_name_H-M   'P 1'
#
loop_
_entity.id
_entity.type
_entity.pdbx_description
1 polymer ?
#
loop_
_entity_poly.entity_id
_entity_poly.type
_entity_poly.pdbx_seq_one_letter_code
_entity_poly.pdbx_strand_id
1 'polypeptide(L)'
;MTYATDLFDESTVASFAERFGRILTAAAADSAVRVGDVELLDSVERSLVLDGWNDQVRVKPEVDTTLVSMFDAQVLARGMSTAVVFEDRRVSYVDLDAAANRLARKLIESGVGPESLVAVLLPRSVDLVVSLLAVLKAGGAYLPIDPSYPAERIAFTLDAARPVCVLGGAELDLDIPVFDVVSMDVSKYDGSSITDHDRVAPLRDSNSAYVIYTSGSTGRPKGVAVSHRNVVELFANSQSRFEFDDSDVWTLFHSYAFDFSVWELWGALSFGGTVVVVDFLTSRSPEQFRELVARERVTVLNQTPSAFYQFAEADRVAGQAATPLSLRYVIFGGEALDFAQLERWFERHNDRSPRLVNMYGITETTVHVSFLEVDAVWAREATASVIGRGLGGLSVFVLDDRLRPAPVGVRGEMYIAGEQLSRGYVGQPGLTAGRFVANPFAHTTSGAVMYRTGDVGRWSVDGQLEYAGRSDFQVQLRGFRIELGEIEAALLRVEGVARAVVLVRSDASLGDRLVGYVVPESGVDLVVADVLSSVAQFLTGYMVPDSVMVLEELPLTVNGKLDRKLLPEPVFEKAVFRAPVTAVEEIVAS
;
A
#
# COMPACT_ATOMS: atom_id res chain seq x y z
N MET A 1 26.38 -24.39 -27.37
CA MET A 1 26.52 -24.10 -25.95
C MET A 1 26.26 -25.37 -25.15
N THR A 2 27.03 -25.63 -24.07
CA THR A 2 26.73 -26.70 -23.11
C THR A 2 26.22 -26.06 -21.85
N TYR A 3 25.15 -26.60 -21.25
CA TYR A 3 24.53 -26.04 -20.05
C TYR A 3 24.04 -27.13 -19.09
N ALA A 4 23.81 -26.76 -17.84
CA ALA A 4 23.22 -27.60 -16.83
C ALA A 4 21.71 -27.60 -16.93
N THR A 5 21.10 -28.74 -17.22
CA THR A 5 19.63 -28.88 -17.46
C THR A 5 18.81 -28.81 -16.16
N ASP A 6 19.46 -28.87 -15.02
CA ASP A 6 18.89 -28.64 -13.69
C ASP A 6 18.81 -27.14 -13.30
N LEU A 7 19.50 -26.26 -14.07
CA LEU A 7 19.52 -24.81 -13.83
C LEU A 7 18.83 -24.00 -14.94
N PHE A 8 18.83 -24.49 -16.15
CA PHE A 8 18.32 -23.75 -17.32
C PHE A 8 17.51 -24.65 -18.25
N ASP A 9 16.41 -24.11 -18.74
CA ASP A 9 15.65 -24.70 -19.84
C ASP A 9 16.35 -24.47 -21.18
N GLU A 10 16.10 -25.35 -22.15
CA GLU A 10 16.64 -25.24 -23.50
C GLU A 10 16.32 -23.89 -24.16
N SER A 11 15.08 -23.40 -24.01
CA SER A 11 14.62 -22.12 -24.55
C SER A 11 15.40 -20.93 -23.99
N THR A 12 15.72 -20.95 -22.72
CA THR A 12 16.53 -19.92 -22.04
C THR A 12 17.95 -19.88 -22.63
N VAL A 13 18.58 -21.05 -22.82
CA VAL A 13 19.94 -21.11 -23.38
C VAL A 13 19.96 -20.76 -24.87
N ALA A 14 18.92 -21.16 -25.62
CA ALA A 14 18.75 -20.74 -27.01
C ALA A 14 18.67 -19.21 -27.12
N SER A 15 17.89 -18.54 -26.25
CA SER A 15 17.81 -17.09 -26.23
C SER A 15 19.15 -16.41 -25.90
N PHE A 16 19.97 -17.01 -25.02
CA PHE A 16 21.32 -16.52 -24.75
C PHE A 16 22.22 -16.61 -26.00
N ALA A 17 22.12 -17.71 -26.74
CA ALA A 17 22.90 -17.88 -27.97
C ALA A 17 22.52 -16.87 -29.05
N GLU A 18 21.23 -16.60 -29.21
CA GLU A 18 20.72 -15.61 -30.16
C GLU A 18 21.14 -14.18 -29.78
N ARG A 19 20.98 -13.79 -28.54
CA ARG A 19 21.43 -12.47 -28.03
C ARG A 19 22.94 -12.30 -28.17
N PHE A 20 23.72 -13.35 -27.90
CA PHE A 20 25.15 -13.34 -28.14
C PHE A 20 25.47 -13.14 -29.63
N GLY A 21 24.74 -13.80 -30.53
CA GLY A 21 24.86 -13.61 -31.96
C GLY A 21 24.57 -12.16 -32.39
N ARG A 22 23.54 -11.50 -31.80
CA ARG A 22 23.23 -10.09 -32.06
C ARG A 22 24.37 -9.15 -31.59
N ILE A 23 24.94 -9.42 -30.41
CA ILE A 23 26.11 -8.65 -29.91
C ILE A 23 27.29 -8.77 -30.88
N LEU A 24 27.62 -9.98 -31.32
CA LEU A 24 28.72 -10.19 -32.29
C LEU A 24 28.47 -9.51 -33.62
N THR A 25 27.23 -9.57 -34.11
CA THR A 25 26.84 -8.92 -35.37
C THR A 25 26.95 -7.41 -35.26
N ALA A 26 26.48 -6.81 -34.18
CA ALA A 26 26.59 -5.37 -33.94
C ALA A 26 28.08 -4.93 -33.84
N ALA A 27 28.88 -5.67 -33.08
CA ALA A 27 30.32 -5.37 -32.93
C ALA A 27 31.10 -5.56 -34.23
N ALA A 28 30.71 -6.52 -35.08
CA ALA A 28 31.32 -6.70 -36.40
C ALA A 28 30.92 -5.62 -37.39
N ALA A 29 29.70 -5.08 -37.30
CA ALA A 29 29.23 -3.99 -38.14
C ALA A 29 29.83 -2.64 -37.75
N ASP A 30 29.99 -2.38 -36.47
CA ASP A 30 30.64 -1.17 -35.93
C ASP A 30 31.42 -1.53 -34.64
N SER A 31 32.75 -1.56 -34.76
CA SER A 31 33.64 -1.85 -33.63
C SER A 31 33.64 -0.75 -32.54
N ALA A 32 33.06 0.43 -32.81
CA ALA A 32 32.89 1.52 -31.84
C ALA A 32 31.54 1.54 -31.17
N VAL A 33 30.63 0.62 -31.51
CA VAL A 33 29.30 0.52 -30.87
C VAL A 33 29.45 0.38 -29.36
N ARG A 34 28.71 1.19 -28.61
CA ARG A 34 28.70 1.06 -27.15
C ARG A 34 27.90 -0.17 -26.74
N VAL A 35 28.36 -0.92 -25.76
CA VAL A 35 27.69 -2.13 -25.24
C VAL A 35 26.20 -1.86 -24.95
N GLY A 36 25.89 -0.73 -24.32
CA GLY A 36 24.52 -0.36 -24.01
C GLY A 36 23.68 0.10 -25.22
N ASP A 37 24.26 0.25 -26.42
CA ASP A 37 23.52 0.61 -27.63
C ASP A 37 23.16 -0.60 -28.50
N VAL A 38 23.63 -1.80 -28.11
CA VAL A 38 23.27 -3.05 -28.80
C VAL A 38 21.85 -3.45 -28.45
N GLU A 39 20.99 -3.62 -29.46
CA GLU A 39 19.64 -4.13 -29.26
C GLU A 39 19.69 -5.65 -29.03
N LEU A 40 19.21 -6.10 -27.88
CA LEU A 40 19.20 -7.52 -27.50
C LEU A 40 17.93 -8.24 -27.86
N LEU A 41 16.80 -7.53 -27.96
CA LEU A 41 15.51 -8.12 -28.33
C LEU A 41 15.34 -8.15 -29.85
N ASP A 42 14.71 -9.20 -30.34
CA ASP A 42 14.14 -9.14 -31.69
C ASP A 42 12.78 -8.41 -31.67
N SER A 43 12.23 -8.22 -32.86
CA SER A 43 10.95 -7.51 -33.01
C SER A 43 9.77 -8.24 -32.34
N VAL A 44 9.81 -9.57 -32.28
CA VAL A 44 8.75 -10.39 -31.66
C VAL A 44 8.82 -10.29 -30.15
N GLU A 45 9.97 -10.53 -29.56
CA GLU A 45 10.18 -10.40 -28.11
C GLU A 45 9.91 -8.96 -27.64
N ARG A 46 10.35 -7.97 -28.42
CA ARG A 46 10.11 -6.56 -28.11
C ARG A 46 8.61 -6.25 -28.10
N SER A 47 7.85 -6.69 -29.13
CA SER A 47 6.41 -6.49 -29.17
C SER A 47 5.70 -7.25 -28.05
N LEU A 48 6.18 -8.44 -27.71
CA LEU A 48 5.61 -9.25 -26.64
C LEU A 48 5.72 -8.54 -25.27
N VAL A 49 6.90 -8.04 -24.90
CA VAL A 49 7.13 -7.40 -23.58
C VAL A 49 6.56 -5.98 -23.48
N LEU A 50 6.40 -5.26 -24.60
CA LEU A 50 5.84 -3.91 -24.61
C LEU A 50 4.32 -3.92 -24.76
N ASP A 51 3.78 -4.75 -25.66
CA ASP A 51 2.37 -4.72 -26.06
C ASP A 51 1.64 -6.01 -25.63
N GLY A 52 2.17 -7.19 -25.99
CA GLY A 52 1.44 -8.45 -25.88
C GLY A 52 1.09 -8.84 -24.42
N TRP A 53 1.97 -8.57 -23.47
CA TRP A 53 1.70 -8.84 -22.04
C TRP A 53 1.01 -7.67 -21.34
N ASN A 54 0.93 -6.51 -21.99
CA ASN A 54 0.23 -5.32 -21.54
C ASN A 54 -1.14 -5.13 -22.21
N ASP A 55 -1.52 -6.00 -23.17
CA ASP A 55 -2.82 -5.95 -23.84
C ASP A 55 -3.93 -6.55 -22.97
N GLN A 56 -4.15 -5.92 -21.80
CA GLN A 56 -5.27 -6.26 -20.93
C GLN A 56 -6.46 -5.38 -21.28
N VAL A 57 -7.65 -5.99 -21.36
CA VAL A 57 -8.89 -5.26 -21.69
C VAL A 57 -9.14 -4.18 -20.64
N ARG A 58 -9.12 -2.93 -21.08
CA ARG A 58 -9.50 -1.79 -20.26
C ARG A 58 -11.02 -1.63 -20.26
N VAL A 59 -11.60 -1.55 -19.08
CA VAL A 59 -12.98 -1.09 -18.90
C VAL A 59 -12.94 0.43 -18.67
N LYS A 60 -13.43 1.19 -19.65
CA LYS A 60 -13.47 2.64 -19.53
C LYS A 60 -14.68 3.07 -18.71
N PRO A 61 -14.51 3.73 -17.54
CA PRO A 61 -15.63 4.29 -16.79
C PRO A 61 -16.38 5.35 -17.59
N GLU A 62 -17.61 5.63 -17.17
CA GLU A 62 -18.35 6.79 -17.68
C GLU A 62 -17.60 8.09 -17.34
N VAL A 63 -17.72 9.08 -18.22
CA VAL A 63 -17.08 10.39 -18.05
C VAL A 63 -17.62 11.08 -16.80
N ASP A 64 -16.74 11.73 -16.06
CA ASP A 64 -17.06 12.45 -14.80
C ASP A 64 -17.61 11.56 -13.66
N THR A 65 -17.43 10.23 -13.72
CA THR A 65 -17.72 9.34 -12.59
C THR A 65 -16.79 9.64 -11.41
N THR A 66 -17.38 9.86 -10.24
CA THR A 66 -16.65 10.10 -8.99
C THR A 66 -17.01 9.05 -7.93
N LEU A 67 -16.20 8.91 -6.89
CA LEU A 67 -16.54 8.05 -5.74
C LEU A 67 -17.87 8.44 -5.09
N VAL A 68 -18.18 9.75 -5.10
CA VAL A 68 -19.45 10.27 -4.59
C VAL A 68 -20.61 9.79 -5.46
N SER A 69 -20.52 9.91 -6.78
CA SER A 69 -21.59 9.45 -7.68
C SER A 69 -21.81 7.94 -7.64
N MET A 70 -20.72 7.14 -7.47
CA MET A 70 -20.83 5.71 -7.28
C MET A 70 -21.58 5.35 -5.98
N PHE A 71 -21.23 6.02 -4.88
CA PHE A 71 -21.92 5.84 -3.60
C PHE A 71 -23.38 6.27 -3.69
N ASP A 72 -23.68 7.44 -4.24
CA ASP A 72 -25.05 7.99 -4.37
C ASP A 72 -25.94 7.05 -5.20
N ALA A 73 -25.38 6.38 -6.23
CA ALA A 73 -26.09 5.35 -6.99
C ALA A 73 -26.51 4.17 -6.10
N GLN A 74 -25.68 3.76 -5.14
CA GLN A 74 -26.03 2.69 -4.19
C GLN A 74 -27.08 3.16 -3.15
N VAL A 75 -27.01 4.41 -2.69
CA VAL A 75 -28.06 4.99 -1.84
C VAL A 75 -29.42 4.93 -2.52
N LEU A 76 -29.48 5.30 -3.80
CA LEU A 76 -30.73 5.24 -4.59
C LEU A 76 -31.23 3.82 -4.80
N ALA A 77 -30.33 2.88 -5.10
CA ALA A 77 -30.70 1.51 -5.43
C ALA A 77 -31.09 0.67 -4.20
N ARG A 78 -30.43 0.93 -3.03
CA ARG A 78 -30.52 0.05 -1.85
C ARG A 78 -30.36 0.78 -0.52
N GLY A 79 -30.95 1.96 -0.38
CA GLY A 79 -30.81 2.86 0.78
C GLY A 79 -31.00 2.20 2.15
N MET A 80 -31.87 1.19 2.27
CA MET A 80 -32.15 0.48 3.53
C MET A 80 -31.18 -0.69 3.82
N SER A 81 -30.31 -1.05 2.87
CA SER A 81 -29.27 -2.07 3.11
C SER A 81 -28.20 -1.55 4.06
N THR A 82 -27.57 -2.45 4.81
CA THR A 82 -26.46 -2.09 5.71
C THR A 82 -25.25 -1.66 4.88
N ALA A 83 -24.74 -0.46 5.12
CA ALA A 83 -23.53 0.07 4.51
C ALA A 83 -22.29 -0.15 5.41
N VAL A 84 -22.45 0.10 6.73
CA VAL A 84 -21.35 0.04 7.70
C VAL A 84 -21.78 -0.72 8.94
N VAL A 85 -20.87 -1.57 9.43
CA VAL A 85 -20.98 -2.27 10.73
C VAL A 85 -19.77 -1.90 11.57
N PHE A 86 -19.99 -1.50 12.80
CA PHE A 86 -18.94 -1.31 13.80
C PHE A 86 -19.47 -1.74 15.16
N GLU A 87 -18.85 -2.74 15.77
CA GLU A 87 -19.34 -3.40 16.96
C GLU A 87 -20.80 -3.85 16.78
N ASP A 88 -21.71 -3.42 17.66
CA ASP A 88 -23.16 -3.74 17.57
C ASP A 88 -23.95 -2.73 16.70
N ARG A 89 -23.30 -1.67 16.22
CA ARG A 89 -23.94 -0.62 15.43
C ARG A 89 -23.96 -0.99 13.94
N ARG A 90 -25.16 -0.99 13.35
CA ARG A 90 -25.37 -1.17 11.91
C ARG A 90 -25.98 0.12 11.34
N VAL A 91 -25.37 0.65 10.28
CA VAL A 91 -25.81 1.90 9.63
C VAL A 91 -26.20 1.58 8.20
N SER A 92 -27.40 2.00 7.81
CA SER A 92 -27.88 1.83 6.44
C SER A 92 -27.23 2.83 5.47
N TYR A 93 -27.32 2.57 4.16
CA TYR A 93 -26.84 3.50 3.14
C TYR A 93 -27.50 4.87 3.25
N VAL A 94 -28.82 4.94 3.49
CA VAL A 94 -29.55 6.22 3.63
C VAL A 94 -29.15 6.97 4.90
N ASP A 95 -28.91 6.28 6.00
CA ASP A 95 -28.48 6.91 7.25
C ASP A 95 -27.05 7.41 7.16
N LEU A 96 -26.16 6.63 6.53
CA LEU A 96 -24.77 7.02 6.26
C LEU A 96 -24.73 8.24 5.34
N ASP A 97 -25.54 8.23 4.28
CA ASP A 97 -25.67 9.36 3.36
C ASP A 97 -26.14 10.63 4.05
N ALA A 98 -27.23 10.54 4.81
CA ALA A 98 -27.80 11.69 5.52
C ALA A 98 -26.81 12.25 6.56
N ALA A 99 -26.08 11.40 7.28
CA ALA A 99 -25.05 11.85 8.23
C ALA A 99 -23.89 12.56 7.51
N ALA A 100 -23.39 11.96 6.41
CA ALA A 100 -22.33 12.55 5.61
C ALA A 100 -22.77 13.88 4.94
N ASN A 101 -24.01 13.97 4.45
CA ASN A 101 -24.55 15.19 3.85
C ASN A 101 -24.64 16.36 4.85
N ARG A 102 -25.03 16.09 6.09
CA ARG A 102 -25.05 17.12 7.15
C ARG A 102 -23.65 17.65 7.45
N LEU A 103 -22.69 16.74 7.63
CA LEU A 103 -21.30 17.12 7.88
C LEU A 103 -20.69 17.82 6.66
N ALA A 104 -20.98 17.35 5.44
CA ALA A 104 -20.53 17.99 4.20
C ALA A 104 -21.00 19.44 4.09
N ARG A 105 -22.26 19.75 4.44
CA ARG A 105 -22.77 21.14 4.45
C ARG A 105 -22.02 22.03 5.45
N LYS A 106 -21.66 21.47 6.61
CA LYS A 106 -20.80 22.19 7.56
C LYS A 106 -19.42 22.48 6.97
N LEU A 107 -18.83 21.52 6.26
CA LEU A 107 -17.55 21.69 5.60
C LEU A 107 -17.62 22.72 4.47
N ILE A 108 -18.67 22.70 3.64
CA ILE A 108 -18.91 23.68 2.57
C ILE A 108 -19.06 25.10 3.16
N GLU A 109 -19.83 25.24 4.25
CA GLU A 109 -19.96 26.52 4.98
C GLU A 109 -18.61 27.05 5.47
N SER A 110 -17.67 26.13 5.76
CA SER A 110 -16.31 26.46 6.19
C SER A 110 -15.33 26.66 5.02
N GLY A 111 -15.82 26.68 3.78
CA GLY A 111 -15.03 26.95 2.58
C GLY A 111 -14.38 25.71 1.94
N VAL A 112 -14.72 24.51 2.38
CA VAL A 112 -14.21 23.28 1.75
C VAL A 112 -14.87 23.08 0.39
N GLY A 113 -14.07 22.82 -0.62
CA GLY A 113 -14.47 22.54 -2.00
C GLY A 113 -13.38 21.80 -2.77
N PRO A 114 -13.50 21.66 -4.09
CA PRO A 114 -12.52 20.97 -4.92
C PRO A 114 -11.09 21.48 -4.67
N GLU A 115 -10.14 20.54 -4.56
CA GLU A 115 -8.72 20.75 -4.22
C GLU A 115 -8.46 21.23 -2.77
N SER A 116 -9.48 21.42 -1.95
CA SER A 116 -9.30 21.66 -0.51
C SER A 116 -8.94 20.37 0.20
N LEU A 117 -7.88 20.39 1.04
CA LEU A 117 -7.56 19.26 1.90
C LEU A 117 -8.25 19.41 3.26
N VAL A 118 -8.83 18.32 3.74
CA VAL A 118 -9.39 18.21 5.10
C VAL A 118 -8.68 17.08 5.81
N ALA A 119 -7.97 17.41 6.89
CA ALA A 119 -7.33 16.39 7.70
C ALA A 119 -8.38 15.61 8.50
N VAL A 120 -8.24 14.28 8.53
CA VAL A 120 -9.11 13.40 9.32
C VAL A 120 -8.23 12.69 10.33
N LEU A 121 -8.46 12.98 11.62
CA LEU A 121 -7.70 12.48 12.77
C LEU A 121 -8.68 11.84 13.75
N LEU A 122 -9.21 10.68 13.40
CA LEU A 122 -10.26 9.98 14.14
C LEU A 122 -9.87 8.52 14.40
N PRO A 123 -10.28 7.93 15.53
CA PRO A 123 -10.18 6.49 15.71
C PRO A 123 -11.12 5.77 14.71
N ARG A 124 -10.85 4.49 14.47
CA ARG A 124 -11.71 3.64 13.64
C ARG A 124 -13.11 3.58 14.24
N SER A 125 -14.11 3.99 13.47
CA SER A 125 -15.50 4.12 13.92
C SER A 125 -16.43 4.36 12.72
N VAL A 126 -17.72 4.39 12.96
CA VAL A 126 -18.70 4.87 11.96
C VAL A 126 -18.44 6.34 11.61
N ASP A 127 -18.07 7.16 12.60
CA ASP A 127 -17.83 8.60 12.40
C ASP A 127 -16.61 8.87 11.50
N LEU A 128 -15.62 7.98 11.52
CA LEU A 128 -14.53 8.00 10.54
C LEU A 128 -15.08 7.84 9.12
N VAL A 129 -15.92 6.82 8.87
CA VAL A 129 -16.49 6.58 7.52
C VAL A 129 -17.37 7.75 7.08
N VAL A 130 -18.22 8.26 7.98
CA VAL A 130 -19.03 9.47 7.75
C VAL A 130 -18.14 10.65 7.36
N SER A 131 -17.02 10.85 8.06
CA SER A 131 -16.10 11.96 7.84
C SER A 131 -15.41 11.87 6.47
N LEU A 132 -14.88 10.69 6.10
CA LEU A 132 -14.26 10.48 4.80
C LEU A 132 -15.25 10.76 3.66
N LEU A 133 -16.47 10.24 3.79
CA LEU A 133 -17.53 10.45 2.80
C LEU A 133 -17.98 11.92 2.76
N ALA A 134 -18.13 12.59 3.90
CA ALA A 134 -18.53 13.99 3.98
C ALA A 134 -17.52 14.93 3.30
N VAL A 135 -16.22 14.68 3.47
CA VAL A 135 -15.17 15.45 2.80
C VAL A 135 -15.32 15.35 1.29
N LEU A 136 -15.50 14.12 0.75
CA LEU A 136 -15.68 13.93 -0.69
C LEU A 136 -16.99 14.56 -1.20
N LYS A 137 -18.08 14.45 -0.43
CA LYS A 137 -19.37 15.07 -0.77
C LYS A 137 -19.28 16.60 -0.78
N ALA A 138 -18.49 17.21 0.08
CA ALA A 138 -18.19 18.64 0.05
C ALA A 138 -17.35 19.05 -1.17
N GLY A 139 -16.76 18.09 -1.87
CA GLY A 139 -15.85 18.28 -3.01
C GLY A 139 -14.37 18.29 -2.61
N GLY A 140 -14.05 18.24 -1.32
CA GLY A 140 -12.67 18.22 -0.81
C GLY A 140 -11.98 16.86 -0.96
N ALA A 141 -10.69 16.84 -0.66
CA ALA A 141 -9.90 15.62 -0.55
C ALA A 141 -9.53 15.35 0.91
N TYR A 142 -9.71 14.12 1.38
CA TYR A 142 -9.31 13.78 2.74
C TYR A 142 -7.81 13.54 2.86
N LEU A 143 -7.25 14.03 3.97
CA LEU A 143 -5.88 13.80 4.41
C LEU A 143 -5.96 12.91 5.66
N PRO A 144 -5.80 11.60 5.53
CA PRO A 144 -5.92 10.69 6.65
C PRO A 144 -4.65 10.74 7.50
N ILE A 145 -4.84 10.92 8.82
CA ILE A 145 -3.77 10.93 9.81
C ILE A 145 -4.16 9.98 10.92
N ASP A 146 -3.35 8.95 11.16
CA ASP A 146 -3.61 7.99 12.24
C ASP A 146 -3.38 8.68 13.60
N PRO A 147 -4.35 8.66 14.54
CA PRO A 147 -4.20 9.27 15.86
C PRO A 147 -3.05 8.69 16.70
N SER A 148 -2.61 7.48 16.38
CA SER A 148 -1.47 6.83 17.05
C SER A 148 -0.10 7.38 16.63
N TYR A 149 -0.06 8.24 15.61
CA TYR A 149 1.21 8.83 15.15
C TYR A 149 1.77 9.80 16.19
N PRO A 150 3.10 9.90 16.30
CA PRO A 150 3.75 10.91 17.14
C PRO A 150 3.28 12.32 16.78
N ALA A 151 3.16 13.18 17.82
CA ALA A 151 2.69 14.56 17.65
C ALA A 151 3.53 15.36 16.63
N GLU A 152 4.84 15.13 16.59
CA GLU A 152 5.74 15.78 15.61
C GLU A 152 5.42 15.34 14.17
N ARG A 153 5.08 14.06 13.97
CA ARG A 153 4.67 13.52 12.67
C ARG A 153 3.34 14.14 12.21
N ILE A 154 2.39 14.24 13.12
CA ILE A 154 1.09 14.90 12.87
C ILE A 154 1.33 16.36 12.49
N ALA A 155 2.08 17.11 13.31
CA ALA A 155 2.39 18.51 13.07
C ALA A 155 3.08 18.72 11.71
N PHE A 156 4.09 17.90 11.38
CA PHE A 156 4.77 17.94 10.07
C PHE A 156 3.77 17.72 8.92
N THR A 157 2.89 16.74 9.04
CA THR A 157 1.92 16.41 7.98
C THR A 157 0.95 17.56 7.77
N LEU A 158 0.45 18.17 8.86
CA LEU A 158 -0.46 19.32 8.79
C LEU A 158 0.23 20.56 8.20
N ASP A 159 1.47 20.87 8.60
CA ASP A 159 2.23 22.01 8.05
C ASP A 159 2.52 21.83 6.55
N ALA A 160 2.93 20.62 6.16
CA ALA A 160 3.26 20.33 4.76
C ALA A 160 2.02 20.30 3.84
N ALA A 161 0.90 19.75 4.31
CA ALA A 161 -0.34 19.61 3.55
C ALA A 161 -1.22 20.86 3.58
N ARG A 162 -1.15 21.66 4.66
CA ARG A 162 -1.97 22.88 4.87
C ARG A 162 -3.47 22.64 4.67
N PRO A 163 -4.08 21.72 5.40
CA PRO A 163 -5.50 21.49 5.29
C PRO A 163 -6.33 22.72 5.70
N VAL A 164 -7.53 22.86 5.14
CA VAL A 164 -8.47 23.94 5.49
C VAL A 164 -8.98 23.78 6.92
N CYS A 165 -9.18 22.54 7.35
CA CYS A 165 -9.62 22.19 8.70
C CYS A 165 -9.21 20.76 9.05
N VAL A 166 -9.39 20.41 10.33
CA VAL A 166 -9.19 19.07 10.89
C VAL A 166 -10.53 18.54 11.40
N LEU A 167 -10.91 17.34 11.01
CA LEU A 167 -11.93 16.52 11.65
C LEU A 167 -11.26 15.63 12.69
N GLY A 168 -11.52 15.86 13.98
CA GLY A 168 -10.80 15.15 15.05
C GLY A 168 -11.40 15.43 16.42
N GLY A 169 -10.66 15.09 17.49
CA GLY A 169 -11.03 15.42 18.86
C GLY A 169 -10.67 16.85 19.27
N ALA A 170 -11.36 17.36 20.30
CA ALA A 170 -11.21 18.73 20.79
C ALA A 170 -9.87 19.08 21.44
N GLU A 171 -8.99 18.09 21.70
CA GLU A 171 -7.74 18.27 22.43
C GLU A 171 -6.56 18.79 21.57
N LEU A 172 -6.81 19.01 20.26
CA LEU A 172 -5.77 19.47 19.35
C LEU A 172 -5.66 21.01 19.40
N ASP A 173 -4.60 21.53 20.00
CA ASP A 173 -4.26 22.95 19.96
C ASP A 173 -3.50 23.28 18.66
N LEU A 174 -4.23 23.65 17.62
CA LEU A 174 -3.73 23.90 16.27
C LEU A 174 -4.17 25.28 15.78
N ASP A 175 -3.32 25.94 15.01
CA ASP A 175 -3.64 27.23 14.36
C ASP A 175 -4.68 27.12 13.20
N ILE A 176 -5.21 25.93 12.96
CA ILE A 176 -6.24 25.64 11.95
C ILE A 176 -7.55 25.21 12.61
N PRO A 177 -8.74 25.49 12.00
CA PRO A 177 -10.01 25.09 12.55
C PRO A 177 -10.10 23.58 12.81
N VAL A 178 -10.43 23.19 14.04
CA VAL A 178 -10.68 21.79 14.43
C VAL A 178 -12.17 21.63 14.68
N PHE A 179 -12.76 20.61 14.04
CA PHE A 179 -14.14 20.21 14.26
C PHE A 179 -14.16 18.87 15.01
N ASP A 180 -14.67 18.91 16.22
CA ASP A 180 -14.92 17.70 17.00
C ASP A 180 -16.18 16.99 16.46
N VAL A 181 -15.98 15.98 15.63
CA VAL A 181 -17.07 15.26 14.95
C VAL A 181 -18.01 14.57 15.93
N VAL A 182 -17.51 14.17 17.10
CA VAL A 182 -18.28 13.43 18.10
C VAL A 182 -19.24 14.34 18.87
N SER A 183 -18.78 15.55 19.24
CA SER A 183 -19.57 16.49 20.04
C SER A 183 -20.30 17.55 19.20
N MET A 184 -19.92 17.74 17.94
CA MET A 184 -20.47 18.75 17.06
C MET A 184 -21.93 18.46 16.66
N ASP A 185 -22.84 19.37 16.97
CA ASP A 185 -24.22 19.28 16.52
C ASP A 185 -24.37 19.71 15.04
N VAL A 186 -24.53 18.74 14.16
CA VAL A 186 -24.83 18.94 12.74
C VAL A 186 -26.31 18.75 12.40
N SER A 187 -27.20 18.54 13.40
CA SER A 187 -28.63 18.28 13.20
C SER A 187 -29.37 19.43 12.51
N LYS A 188 -28.85 20.65 12.62
CA LYS A 188 -29.40 21.84 11.95
C LYS A 188 -29.25 21.85 10.43
N TYR A 189 -28.33 21.03 9.89
CA TYR A 189 -28.10 20.92 8.46
C TYR A 189 -29.02 19.87 7.84
N ASP A 190 -29.46 20.14 6.61
CA ASP A 190 -30.23 19.18 5.83
C ASP A 190 -29.43 17.94 5.49
N GLY A 191 -30.03 16.75 5.66
CA GLY A 191 -29.48 15.47 5.31
C GLY A 191 -29.70 15.04 3.85
N SER A 192 -30.37 15.84 3.03
CA SER A 192 -30.59 15.56 1.61
C SER A 192 -29.28 15.57 0.81
N SER A 193 -29.28 14.89 -0.33
CA SER A 193 -28.10 14.75 -1.20
C SER A 193 -27.46 16.09 -1.57
N ILE A 194 -26.13 16.13 -1.57
CA ILE A 194 -25.32 17.29 -1.98
C ILE A 194 -25.21 17.30 -3.51
N THR A 195 -25.48 18.46 -4.10
CA THR A 195 -25.33 18.70 -5.55
C THR A 195 -24.24 19.72 -5.83
N ASP A 196 -23.90 19.92 -7.11
CA ASP A 196 -22.93 20.97 -7.50
C ASP A 196 -23.43 22.40 -7.21
N HIS A 197 -24.75 22.61 -6.98
CA HIS A 197 -25.30 23.89 -6.53
C HIS A 197 -25.02 24.17 -5.05
N ASP A 198 -24.85 23.12 -4.24
CA ASP A 198 -24.52 23.22 -2.82
C ASP A 198 -23.04 23.46 -2.61
N ARG A 199 -22.17 22.97 -3.53
CA ARG A 199 -20.71 23.04 -3.42
C ARG A 199 -20.16 24.42 -3.78
N VAL A 200 -18.98 24.72 -3.28
CA VAL A 200 -18.21 25.94 -3.64
C VAL A 200 -17.91 25.98 -5.15
N ALA A 201 -17.65 24.82 -5.75
CA ALA A 201 -17.47 24.62 -7.18
C ALA A 201 -17.87 23.19 -7.56
N PRO A 202 -18.18 22.91 -8.85
CA PRO A 202 -18.55 21.59 -9.30
C PRO A 202 -17.46 20.55 -9.06
N LEU A 203 -17.84 19.36 -8.58
CA LEU A 203 -16.94 18.22 -8.42
C LEU A 203 -16.70 17.53 -9.76
N ARG A 204 -15.44 17.22 -10.06
CA ARG A 204 -15.01 16.50 -11.27
C ARG A 204 -14.19 15.25 -10.89
N ASP A 205 -14.17 14.27 -11.76
CA ASP A 205 -13.39 13.05 -11.61
C ASP A 205 -11.88 13.31 -11.47
N SER A 206 -11.39 14.39 -12.07
CA SER A 206 -10.00 14.84 -12.00
C SER A 206 -9.61 15.52 -10.68
N ASN A 207 -10.59 15.91 -9.85
CA ASN A 207 -10.28 16.46 -8.53
C ASN A 207 -9.67 15.42 -7.61
N SER A 208 -8.83 15.86 -6.68
CA SER A 208 -8.24 15.01 -5.67
C SER A 208 -9.31 14.40 -4.78
N ALA A 209 -9.25 13.09 -4.56
CA ALA A 209 -10.08 12.37 -3.60
C ALA A 209 -9.39 12.27 -2.24
N TYR A 210 -8.07 12.01 -2.26
CA TYR A 210 -7.28 11.94 -1.03
C TYR A 210 -5.82 12.29 -1.27
N VAL A 211 -5.14 12.58 -0.16
CA VAL A 211 -3.68 12.72 -0.09
C VAL A 211 -3.18 11.83 1.03
N ILE A 212 -2.45 10.78 0.71
CA ILE A 212 -1.81 9.89 1.70
C ILE A 212 -0.32 10.19 1.79
N TYR A 213 0.17 10.37 3.01
CA TYR A 213 1.60 10.59 3.27
C TYR A 213 2.33 9.28 3.46
N THR A 214 3.34 9.06 2.62
CA THR A 214 4.24 7.90 2.68
C THR A 214 5.63 8.33 3.13
N SER A 215 6.46 7.39 3.59
CA SER A 215 7.87 7.63 3.90
C SER A 215 8.62 8.17 2.68
N GLY A 216 9.56 9.07 2.89
CA GLY A 216 10.29 9.74 1.82
C GLY A 216 11.80 9.51 1.88
N SER A 217 12.43 9.30 0.72
CA SER A 217 13.87 9.04 0.58
C SER A 217 14.78 10.16 1.12
N THR A 218 14.23 11.34 1.36
CA THR A 218 14.94 12.47 1.95
C THR A 218 14.82 12.54 3.47
N GLY A 219 14.28 11.49 4.11
CA GLY A 219 14.02 11.46 5.54
C GLY A 219 12.79 12.27 5.98
N ARG A 220 11.96 12.73 5.03
CA ARG A 220 10.70 13.45 5.29
C ARG A 220 9.56 12.83 4.50
N PRO A 221 8.36 12.71 5.10
CA PRO A 221 7.20 12.18 4.41
C PRO A 221 6.80 12.98 3.16
N LYS A 222 6.24 12.27 2.19
CA LYS A 222 5.73 12.85 0.93
C LYS A 222 4.25 12.53 0.78
N GLY A 223 3.42 13.53 0.47
CA GLY A 223 1.98 13.38 0.26
C GLY A 223 1.67 13.05 -1.20
N VAL A 224 1.06 11.89 -1.45
CA VAL A 224 0.66 11.43 -2.79
C VAL A 224 -0.78 11.85 -3.04
N ALA A 225 -1.03 12.66 -4.08
CA ALA A 225 -2.36 13.15 -4.44
C ALA A 225 -3.02 12.23 -5.46
N VAL A 226 -4.11 11.59 -5.05
CA VAL A 226 -4.89 10.65 -5.88
C VAL A 226 -6.26 11.25 -6.18
N SER A 227 -6.67 11.22 -7.45
CA SER A 227 -7.97 11.76 -7.91
C SER A 227 -9.09 10.73 -7.80
N HIS A 228 -10.34 11.20 -7.88
CA HIS A 228 -11.50 10.32 -8.01
C HIS A 228 -11.36 9.40 -9.21
N ARG A 229 -10.92 9.93 -10.36
CA ARG A 229 -10.68 9.14 -11.58
C ARG A 229 -9.75 7.96 -11.34
N ASN A 230 -8.64 8.16 -10.65
CA ASN A 230 -7.68 7.09 -10.41
C ASN A 230 -8.32 5.90 -9.67
N VAL A 231 -9.13 6.17 -8.64
CA VAL A 231 -9.81 5.12 -7.87
C VAL A 231 -10.94 4.47 -8.68
N VAL A 232 -11.70 5.26 -9.43
CA VAL A 232 -12.76 4.75 -10.33
C VAL A 232 -12.17 3.82 -11.40
N GLU A 233 -11.03 4.19 -12.02
CA GLU A 233 -10.32 3.33 -12.97
C GLU A 233 -9.82 2.03 -12.32
N LEU A 234 -9.29 2.09 -11.10
CA LEU A 234 -8.88 0.90 -10.35
C LEU A 234 -10.03 -0.12 -10.25
N PHE A 235 -11.21 0.32 -9.80
CA PHE A 235 -12.35 -0.57 -9.63
C PHE A 235 -12.95 -1.03 -10.96
N ALA A 236 -13.06 -0.15 -11.96
CA ALA A 236 -13.54 -0.52 -13.29
C ALA A 236 -12.67 -1.62 -13.93
N ASN A 237 -11.34 -1.48 -13.81
CA ASN A 237 -10.40 -2.45 -14.36
C ASN A 237 -10.28 -3.75 -13.53
N SER A 238 -10.70 -3.72 -12.28
CA SER A 238 -10.70 -4.90 -11.39
C SER A 238 -11.99 -5.70 -11.46
N GLN A 239 -13.14 -5.06 -11.79
CA GLN A 239 -14.47 -5.67 -11.74
C GLN A 239 -14.58 -6.96 -12.54
N SER A 240 -13.97 -7.03 -13.72
CA SER A 240 -13.99 -8.23 -14.57
C SER A 240 -13.23 -9.44 -13.95
N ARG A 241 -12.41 -9.20 -12.93
CA ARG A 241 -11.61 -10.22 -12.22
C ARG A 241 -12.30 -10.70 -10.96
N PHE A 242 -13.02 -9.82 -10.26
CA PHE A 242 -13.55 -10.07 -8.93
C PHE A 242 -15.08 -10.24 -8.88
N GLU A 243 -15.81 -9.67 -9.83
CA GLU A 243 -17.28 -9.72 -9.83
C GLU A 243 -17.89 -9.29 -8.49
N PHE A 244 -17.43 -8.14 -7.94
CA PHE A 244 -17.94 -7.57 -6.71
C PHE A 244 -19.40 -7.16 -6.86
N ASP A 245 -20.20 -7.42 -5.82
CA ASP A 245 -21.62 -7.09 -5.81
C ASP A 245 -22.12 -6.67 -4.41
N ASP A 246 -23.43 -6.45 -4.31
CA ASP A 246 -24.10 -5.98 -3.09
C ASP A 246 -24.22 -7.03 -1.98
N SER A 247 -23.90 -8.28 -2.26
CA SER A 247 -23.85 -9.34 -1.26
C SER A 247 -22.49 -9.40 -0.53
N ASP A 248 -21.50 -8.65 -1.01
CA ASP A 248 -20.16 -8.67 -0.44
C ASP A 248 -20.07 -7.95 0.89
N VAL A 249 -19.38 -8.57 1.82
CA VAL A 249 -19.04 -8.03 3.14
C VAL A 249 -17.52 -7.90 3.22
N TRP A 250 -17.04 -6.68 3.40
CA TRP A 250 -15.63 -6.34 3.43
C TRP A 250 -15.20 -5.94 4.84
N THR A 251 -13.95 -6.16 5.18
CA THR A 251 -13.36 -5.58 6.40
C THR A 251 -12.60 -4.29 6.08
N LEU A 252 -12.76 -3.25 6.88
CA LEU A 252 -11.86 -2.11 6.96
C LEU A 252 -10.86 -2.41 8.07
N PHE A 253 -9.83 -3.18 7.71
CA PHE A 253 -8.82 -3.73 8.62
C PHE A 253 -7.58 -2.84 8.72
N HIS A 254 -7.13 -2.29 7.59
CA HIS A 254 -5.91 -1.48 7.54
C HIS A 254 -6.15 -0.07 8.10
N SER A 255 -5.08 0.58 8.57
CA SER A 255 -5.14 2.01 8.91
C SER A 255 -5.60 2.81 7.69
N TYR A 256 -6.53 3.74 7.89
CA TYR A 256 -7.00 4.60 6.80
C TYR A 256 -5.94 5.61 6.31
N ALA A 257 -4.81 5.71 7.01
CA ALA A 257 -3.60 6.40 6.54
C ALA A 257 -2.72 5.52 5.61
N PHE A 258 -3.15 4.28 5.34
CA PHE A 258 -2.56 3.37 4.37
C PHE A 258 -3.55 3.11 3.23
N ASP A 259 -3.10 3.20 1.99
CA ASP A 259 -3.97 3.21 0.81
C ASP A 259 -4.73 1.90 0.55
N PHE A 260 -4.33 0.78 1.16
CA PHE A 260 -5.10 -0.46 1.13
C PHE A 260 -6.52 -0.25 1.71
N SER A 261 -6.69 0.66 2.67
CA SER A 261 -8.00 1.06 3.20
C SER A 261 -8.92 1.69 2.14
N VAL A 262 -8.36 2.33 1.12
CA VAL A 262 -9.12 2.88 -0.02
C VAL A 262 -9.79 1.75 -0.79
N TRP A 263 -9.06 0.66 -1.05
CA TRP A 263 -9.59 -0.55 -1.67
C TRP A 263 -10.67 -1.20 -0.79
N GLU A 264 -10.44 -1.33 0.51
CA GLU A 264 -11.38 -1.92 1.45
C GLU A 264 -12.70 -1.13 1.54
N LEU A 265 -12.60 0.18 1.70
CA LEU A 265 -13.75 1.05 1.89
C LEU A 265 -14.57 1.20 0.61
N TRP A 266 -13.89 1.57 -0.49
CA TRP A 266 -14.58 1.86 -1.74
C TRP A 266 -14.98 0.61 -2.52
N GLY A 267 -14.29 -0.52 -2.31
CA GLY A 267 -14.70 -1.82 -2.83
C GLY A 267 -16.08 -2.24 -2.33
N ALA A 268 -16.39 -1.99 -1.07
CA ALA A 268 -17.73 -2.24 -0.56
C ALA A 268 -18.73 -1.15 -1.00
N LEU A 269 -18.45 0.12 -0.69
CA LEU A 269 -19.42 1.20 -0.83
C LEU A 269 -19.78 1.51 -2.28
N SER A 270 -18.88 1.27 -3.24
CA SER A 270 -19.14 1.51 -4.66
C SER A 270 -20.02 0.45 -5.32
N PHE A 271 -20.06 -0.77 -4.75
CA PHE A 271 -20.82 -1.89 -5.32
C PHE A 271 -22.03 -2.29 -4.48
N GLY A 272 -22.34 -1.54 -3.41
CA GLY A 272 -23.52 -1.75 -2.58
C GLY A 272 -23.36 -2.77 -1.47
N GLY A 273 -22.13 -3.22 -1.22
CA GLY A 273 -21.77 -4.16 -0.16
C GLY A 273 -21.74 -3.53 1.23
N THR A 274 -21.27 -4.28 2.22
CA THR A 274 -21.17 -3.86 3.62
C THR A 274 -19.70 -3.73 4.04
N VAL A 275 -19.35 -2.63 4.72
CA VAL A 275 -18.05 -2.43 5.38
C VAL A 275 -18.16 -2.81 6.85
N VAL A 276 -17.36 -3.75 7.30
CA VAL A 276 -17.15 -4.06 8.73
C VAL A 276 -15.89 -3.33 9.18
N VAL A 277 -16.05 -2.30 9.98
CA VAL A 277 -14.93 -1.56 10.55
C VAL A 277 -14.31 -2.40 11.67
N VAL A 278 -13.02 -2.71 11.55
CA VAL A 278 -12.29 -3.52 12.54
C VAL A 278 -11.63 -2.60 13.55
N ASP A 279 -11.95 -2.73 14.83
CA ASP A 279 -11.29 -1.97 15.87
C ASP A 279 -9.81 -2.34 16.00
N PHE A 280 -9.04 -1.46 16.67
CA PHE A 280 -7.59 -1.61 16.76
C PHE A 280 -7.17 -2.88 17.48
N LEU A 281 -7.82 -3.24 18.60
CA LEU A 281 -7.46 -4.43 19.40
C LEU A 281 -7.76 -5.71 18.64
N THR A 282 -8.94 -5.82 18.06
CA THR A 282 -9.31 -6.96 17.19
C THR A 282 -8.35 -7.12 16.02
N SER A 283 -7.88 -6.02 15.43
CA SER A 283 -6.90 -6.11 14.33
C SER A 283 -5.51 -6.63 14.78
N ARG A 284 -5.24 -6.68 16.09
CA ARG A 284 -3.99 -7.19 16.68
C ARG A 284 -4.12 -8.59 17.27
N SER A 285 -5.32 -9.14 17.32
CA SER A 285 -5.59 -10.51 17.77
C SER A 285 -6.12 -11.35 16.60
N PRO A 286 -5.31 -12.22 16.01
CA PRO A 286 -5.73 -13.07 14.89
C PRO A 286 -6.96 -13.94 15.23
N GLU A 287 -7.09 -14.39 16.48
CA GLU A 287 -8.20 -15.20 16.96
C GLU A 287 -9.50 -14.39 16.98
N GLN A 288 -9.49 -13.21 17.62
CA GLN A 288 -10.65 -12.32 17.68
C GLN A 288 -11.05 -11.82 16.28
N PHE A 289 -10.06 -11.52 15.45
CA PHE A 289 -10.31 -11.13 14.07
C PHE A 289 -10.95 -12.27 13.26
N ARG A 290 -10.45 -13.51 13.42
CA ARG A 290 -11.08 -14.69 12.79
C ARG A 290 -12.54 -14.87 13.24
N GLU A 291 -12.83 -14.65 14.52
CA GLU A 291 -14.20 -14.72 15.05
C GLU A 291 -15.09 -13.61 14.45
N LEU A 292 -14.58 -12.38 14.34
CA LEU A 292 -15.29 -11.28 13.69
C LEU A 292 -15.60 -11.61 12.23
N VAL A 293 -14.60 -12.08 11.47
CA VAL A 293 -14.76 -12.47 10.06
C VAL A 293 -15.86 -13.52 9.89
N ALA A 294 -15.90 -14.51 10.77
CA ALA A 294 -16.94 -15.55 10.74
C ALA A 294 -18.31 -15.02 11.16
N ARG A 295 -18.39 -14.23 12.23
CA ARG A 295 -19.62 -13.66 12.77
C ARG A 295 -20.30 -12.72 11.78
N GLU A 296 -19.55 -11.83 11.17
CA GLU A 296 -20.06 -10.86 10.20
C GLU A 296 -20.18 -11.44 8.79
N ARG A 297 -19.82 -12.72 8.59
CA ARG A 297 -19.88 -13.43 7.31
C ARG A 297 -19.14 -12.69 6.19
N VAL A 298 -17.91 -12.24 6.51
CA VAL A 298 -17.05 -11.52 5.56
C VAL A 298 -16.80 -12.37 4.32
N THR A 299 -16.95 -11.76 3.14
CA THR A 299 -16.75 -12.41 1.83
C THR A 299 -15.45 -11.97 1.17
N VAL A 300 -14.99 -10.75 1.42
CA VAL A 300 -13.77 -10.18 0.86
C VAL A 300 -12.83 -9.77 1.98
N LEU A 301 -11.75 -10.52 2.11
CA LEU A 301 -10.72 -10.31 3.13
C LEU A 301 -9.45 -9.77 2.46
N ASN A 302 -9.01 -8.59 2.89
CA ASN A 302 -7.80 -7.97 2.41
C ASN A 302 -6.74 -8.03 3.51
N GLN A 303 -5.56 -8.58 3.21
CA GLN A 303 -4.50 -8.75 4.20
C GLN A 303 -3.12 -8.57 3.57
N THR A 304 -2.18 -8.08 4.37
CA THR A 304 -0.78 -8.31 4.02
C THR A 304 -0.45 -9.80 4.19
N PRO A 305 0.48 -10.37 3.41
CA PRO A 305 0.89 -11.76 3.56
C PRO A 305 1.18 -12.17 5.01
N SER A 306 1.97 -11.37 5.74
CA SER A 306 2.32 -11.68 7.13
C SER A 306 1.11 -11.69 8.08
N ALA A 307 0.13 -10.80 7.89
CA ALA A 307 -1.11 -10.79 8.67
C ALA A 307 -1.98 -12.01 8.33
N PHE A 308 -2.05 -12.38 7.06
CA PHE A 308 -2.81 -13.57 6.66
C PHE A 308 -2.22 -14.87 7.20
N TYR A 309 -0.90 -15.02 7.26
CA TYR A 309 -0.30 -16.24 7.84
C TYR A 309 -0.72 -16.44 9.30
N GLN A 310 -0.83 -15.35 10.07
CA GLN A 310 -1.34 -15.38 11.44
C GLN A 310 -2.84 -15.71 11.48
N PHE A 311 -3.65 -15.13 10.61
CA PHE A 311 -5.08 -15.44 10.46
C PHE A 311 -5.28 -16.91 10.09
N ALA A 312 -4.52 -17.44 9.13
CA ALA A 312 -4.59 -18.84 8.69
C ALA A 312 -4.22 -19.81 9.83
N GLU A 313 -3.24 -19.43 10.66
CA GLU A 313 -2.89 -20.22 11.84
C GLU A 313 -4.00 -20.18 12.92
N ALA A 314 -4.59 -19.00 13.17
CA ALA A 314 -5.75 -18.88 14.08
C ALA A 314 -6.93 -19.71 13.58
N ASP A 315 -7.21 -19.72 12.27
CA ASP A 315 -8.25 -20.57 11.68
C ASP A 315 -7.92 -22.07 11.81
N ARG A 316 -6.65 -22.44 11.64
CA ARG A 316 -6.18 -23.82 11.85
C ARG A 316 -6.40 -24.28 13.30
N VAL A 317 -6.05 -23.43 14.26
CA VAL A 317 -6.20 -23.71 15.70
C VAL A 317 -7.67 -23.79 16.11
N ALA A 318 -8.52 -22.92 15.57
CA ALA A 318 -9.96 -22.93 15.82
C ALA A 318 -10.63 -24.26 15.37
N GLY A 319 -10.10 -24.90 14.33
CA GLY A 319 -10.50 -26.26 13.92
C GLY A 319 -11.89 -26.34 13.28
N GLN A 320 -12.35 -27.57 13.03
CA GLN A 320 -13.61 -27.83 12.33
C GLN A 320 -14.88 -27.51 13.14
N ALA A 321 -14.77 -27.37 14.47
CA ALA A 321 -15.90 -27.01 15.33
C ALA A 321 -16.20 -25.50 15.35
N ALA A 322 -15.29 -24.68 14.83
CA ALA A 322 -15.49 -23.24 14.77
C ALA A 322 -16.52 -22.83 13.70
N THR A 323 -17.10 -21.65 13.86
CA THR A 323 -18.01 -21.08 12.86
C THR A 323 -17.33 -21.00 11.49
N PRO A 324 -17.92 -21.56 10.42
CA PRO A 324 -17.32 -21.54 9.10
C PRO A 324 -17.10 -20.12 8.55
N LEU A 325 -16.03 -19.94 7.80
CA LEU A 325 -15.78 -18.70 7.05
C LEU A 325 -16.67 -18.64 5.80
N SER A 326 -17.08 -17.43 5.42
CA SER A 326 -17.89 -17.16 4.21
C SER A 326 -17.08 -16.50 3.09
N LEU A 327 -15.76 -16.58 3.15
CA LEU A 327 -14.84 -15.90 2.24
C LEU A 327 -15.04 -16.35 0.78
N ARG A 328 -15.19 -15.39 -0.12
CA ARG A 328 -15.11 -15.54 -1.57
C ARG A 328 -13.70 -15.24 -2.07
N TYR A 329 -13.09 -14.19 -1.52
CA TYR A 329 -11.77 -13.72 -1.89
C TYR A 329 -10.90 -13.46 -0.66
N VAL A 330 -9.62 -13.80 -0.79
CA VAL A 330 -8.54 -13.30 0.05
C VAL A 330 -7.55 -12.57 -0.85
N ILE A 331 -7.37 -11.29 -0.63
CA ILE A 331 -6.56 -10.41 -1.48
C ILE A 331 -5.31 -10.00 -0.71
N PHE A 332 -4.14 -10.36 -1.25
CA PHE A 332 -2.84 -10.01 -0.70
C PHE A 332 -2.30 -8.74 -1.35
N GLY A 333 -1.68 -7.90 -0.55
CA GLY A 333 -0.97 -6.71 -1.00
C GLY A 333 -0.01 -6.17 0.05
N GLY A 334 0.85 -5.25 -0.36
CA GLY A 334 1.73 -4.54 0.56
C GLY A 334 3.03 -5.26 0.94
N GLU A 335 3.16 -6.56 0.67
CA GLU A 335 4.37 -7.35 0.92
C GLU A 335 4.58 -8.37 -0.19
N ALA A 336 5.82 -8.88 -0.31
CA ALA A 336 6.11 -10.02 -1.16
C ALA A 336 5.46 -11.28 -0.59
N LEU A 337 4.66 -11.98 -1.40
CA LEU A 337 4.00 -13.21 -1.00
C LEU A 337 5.00 -14.38 -1.01
N ASP A 338 5.12 -15.09 0.12
CA ASP A 338 5.77 -16.39 0.21
C ASP A 338 4.72 -17.47 -0.03
N PHE A 339 4.72 -18.03 -1.22
CA PHE A 339 3.72 -19.01 -1.64
C PHE A 339 3.75 -20.29 -0.79
N ALA A 340 4.92 -20.74 -0.32
CA ALA A 340 5.05 -21.93 0.50
C ALA A 340 4.28 -21.84 1.83
N GLN A 341 4.09 -20.63 2.37
CA GLN A 341 3.28 -20.41 3.57
C GLN A 341 1.78 -20.71 3.36
N LEU A 342 1.33 -20.76 2.10
CA LEU A 342 -0.07 -21.04 1.76
C LEU A 342 -0.39 -22.55 1.66
N GLU A 343 0.62 -23.44 1.61
CA GLU A 343 0.38 -24.89 1.50
C GLU A 343 -0.59 -25.39 2.59
N ARG A 344 -0.36 -25.00 3.86
CA ARG A 344 -1.19 -25.39 4.99
C ARG A 344 -2.63 -24.86 4.89
N TRP A 345 -2.84 -23.73 4.23
CA TRP A 345 -4.17 -23.22 3.96
C TRP A 345 -4.90 -24.13 2.96
N PHE A 346 -4.24 -24.47 1.83
CA PHE A 346 -4.82 -25.33 0.80
C PHE A 346 -5.03 -26.80 1.22
N GLU A 347 -4.35 -27.29 2.26
CA GLU A 347 -4.66 -28.59 2.88
C GLU A 347 -6.06 -28.65 3.50
N ARG A 348 -6.64 -27.50 3.83
CA ARG A 348 -7.91 -27.37 4.57
C ARG A 348 -8.99 -26.65 3.78
N HIS A 349 -8.63 -25.82 2.86
CA HIS A 349 -9.51 -25.01 2.05
C HIS A 349 -9.36 -25.35 0.57
N ASN A 350 -10.45 -25.22 -0.17
CA ASN A 350 -10.49 -25.45 -1.60
C ASN A 350 -9.79 -24.30 -2.36
N ASP A 351 -9.15 -24.59 -3.49
CA ASP A 351 -8.49 -23.61 -4.36
C ASP A 351 -9.43 -22.51 -4.90
N ARG A 352 -10.75 -22.76 -4.91
CA ARG A 352 -11.72 -21.87 -5.52
C ARG A 352 -12.61 -21.11 -4.55
N SER A 353 -12.57 -21.49 -3.28
CA SER A 353 -13.43 -20.88 -2.26
C SER A 353 -12.75 -20.95 -0.89
N PRO A 354 -12.13 -19.85 -0.45
CA PRO A 354 -11.96 -18.57 -1.17
C PRO A 354 -10.93 -18.65 -2.32
N ARG A 355 -11.10 -17.78 -3.32
CA ARG A 355 -10.05 -17.50 -4.29
C ARG A 355 -8.98 -16.64 -3.62
N LEU A 356 -7.73 -17.06 -3.69
CA LEU A 356 -6.59 -16.30 -3.19
C LEU A 356 -6.01 -15.47 -4.35
N VAL A 357 -5.78 -14.19 -4.13
CA VAL A 357 -5.30 -13.27 -5.15
C VAL A 357 -4.10 -12.48 -4.63
N ASN A 358 -2.98 -12.55 -5.33
CA ASN A 358 -1.82 -11.72 -5.07
C ASN A 358 -1.85 -10.48 -5.97
N MET A 359 -1.82 -9.30 -5.35
CA MET A 359 -1.83 -8.02 -6.05
C MET A 359 -0.62 -7.17 -5.63
N TYR A 360 0.08 -6.63 -6.61
CA TYR A 360 1.14 -5.66 -6.40
C TYR A 360 0.65 -4.27 -6.72
N GLY A 361 1.10 -3.28 -5.97
CA GLY A 361 0.87 -1.86 -6.22
C GLY A 361 1.46 -0.98 -5.15
N ILE A 362 1.45 0.32 -5.40
CA ILE A 362 1.98 1.35 -4.52
C ILE A 362 1.07 2.58 -4.58
N THR A 363 1.16 3.45 -3.61
CA THR A 363 0.27 4.61 -3.45
C THR A 363 0.28 5.51 -4.69
N GLU A 364 1.43 5.71 -5.32
CA GLU A 364 1.58 6.54 -6.53
C GLU A 364 0.87 5.95 -7.77
N THR A 365 0.50 4.68 -7.74
CA THR A 365 -0.22 3.98 -8.81
C THR A 365 -1.64 3.56 -8.41
N THR A 366 -2.14 4.13 -7.32
CA THR A 366 -3.49 3.89 -6.77
C THR A 366 -3.72 2.44 -6.38
N VAL A 367 -3.15 2.03 -5.25
CA VAL A 367 -3.30 0.77 -4.52
C VAL A 367 -2.79 -0.45 -5.29
N HIS A 368 -3.49 -0.88 -6.35
CA HIS A 368 -3.20 -2.14 -7.05
C HIS A 368 -2.91 -1.93 -8.54
N VAL A 369 -1.86 -2.60 -9.02
CA VAL A 369 -1.38 -2.56 -10.42
C VAL A 369 -1.53 -3.89 -11.10
N SER A 370 -1.31 -5.01 -10.37
CA SER A 370 -1.29 -6.34 -10.97
C SER A 370 -2.22 -7.31 -10.27
N PHE A 371 -2.47 -8.45 -10.91
CA PHE A 371 -3.37 -9.50 -10.46
C PHE A 371 -2.78 -10.86 -10.77
N LEU A 372 -2.74 -11.74 -9.76
CA LEU A 372 -2.42 -13.16 -9.88
C LEU A 372 -3.39 -13.96 -9.02
N GLU A 373 -4.18 -14.84 -9.61
CA GLU A 373 -4.92 -15.85 -8.86
C GLU A 373 -3.97 -16.96 -8.42
N VAL A 374 -4.00 -17.31 -7.14
CA VAL A 374 -3.09 -18.27 -6.50
C VAL A 374 -3.85 -19.53 -6.14
N ASP A 375 -3.36 -20.68 -6.60
CA ASP A 375 -3.87 -22.00 -6.29
C ASP A 375 -2.83 -22.86 -5.55
N ALA A 376 -3.18 -24.11 -5.24
CA ALA A 376 -2.29 -25.05 -4.58
C ALA A 376 -1.07 -25.44 -5.42
N VAL A 377 -1.08 -25.25 -6.72
CA VAL A 377 0.09 -25.50 -7.60
C VAL A 377 1.11 -24.39 -7.38
N TRP A 378 0.66 -23.13 -7.42
CA TRP A 378 1.52 -21.98 -7.10
C TRP A 378 2.15 -22.12 -5.72
N ALA A 379 1.39 -22.54 -4.69
CA ALA A 379 1.89 -22.71 -3.34
C ALA A 379 3.05 -23.71 -3.24
N ARG A 380 3.06 -24.76 -4.07
CA ARG A 380 4.09 -25.80 -4.07
C ARG A 380 5.28 -25.53 -4.98
N GLU A 381 5.03 -24.87 -6.12
CA GLU A 381 6.01 -24.80 -7.22
C GLU A 381 6.68 -23.44 -7.37
N ALA A 382 6.05 -22.36 -6.85
CA ALA A 382 6.62 -21.03 -7.00
C ALA A 382 7.88 -20.85 -6.15
N THR A 383 8.98 -20.48 -6.80
CA THR A 383 10.27 -20.20 -6.17
C THR A 383 10.60 -18.71 -6.10
N ALA A 384 9.70 -17.86 -6.62
CA ALA A 384 9.84 -16.41 -6.67
C ALA A 384 8.53 -15.73 -6.26
N SER A 385 8.58 -14.47 -5.87
CA SER A 385 7.38 -13.68 -5.61
C SER A 385 6.75 -13.23 -6.93
N VAL A 386 5.86 -14.06 -7.47
CA VAL A 386 5.12 -13.77 -8.71
C VAL A 386 3.96 -12.83 -8.39
N ILE A 387 3.86 -11.73 -9.13
CA ILE A 387 2.83 -10.69 -8.96
C ILE A 387 1.82 -10.64 -10.12
N GLY A 388 1.93 -11.56 -11.08
CA GLY A 388 0.96 -11.72 -12.16
C GLY A 388 1.16 -10.76 -13.32
N ARG A 389 0.06 -10.20 -13.84
CA ARG A 389 0.03 -9.25 -14.97
C ARG A 389 -0.66 -7.96 -14.56
N GLY A 390 -0.39 -6.89 -15.31
CA GLY A 390 -1.07 -5.60 -15.11
C GLY A 390 -2.60 -5.74 -15.16
N LEU A 391 -3.29 -4.92 -14.35
CA LEU A 391 -4.73 -4.72 -14.49
C LEU A 391 -5.06 -4.06 -15.83
N GLY A 392 -6.31 -4.18 -16.29
CA GLY A 392 -6.76 -3.51 -17.50
C GLY A 392 -6.45 -2.00 -17.49
N GLY A 393 -6.05 -1.45 -18.62
CA GLY A 393 -5.71 -0.03 -18.75
C GLY A 393 -4.38 0.40 -18.11
N LEU A 394 -3.63 -0.52 -17.51
CA LEU A 394 -2.26 -0.31 -17.04
C LEU A 394 -1.26 -1.06 -17.92
N SER A 395 -0.12 -0.43 -18.13
CA SER A 395 1.05 -1.07 -18.75
C SER A 395 2.18 -1.14 -17.73
N VAL A 396 2.79 -2.31 -17.60
CA VAL A 396 3.98 -2.53 -16.76
C VAL A 396 5.17 -2.77 -17.68
N PHE A 397 6.18 -1.94 -17.57
CA PHE A 397 7.41 -2.06 -18.32
C PHE A 397 8.55 -2.45 -17.37
N VAL A 398 9.34 -3.44 -17.76
CA VAL A 398 10.59 -3.79 -17.10
C VAL A 398 11.72 -3.22 -17.94
N LEU A 399 12.42 -2.22 -17.42
CA LEU A 399 13.36 -1.42 -18.20
C LEU A 399 14.77 -1.42 -17.58
N ASP A 400 15.78 -1.23 -18.44
CA ASP A 400 17.15 -0.97 -18.04
C ASP A 400 17.37 0.54 -17.69
N ASP A 401 18.60 0.89 -17.26
CA ASP A 401 18.99 2.26 -16.90
C ASP A 401 18.88 3.28 -18.08
N ARG A 402 18.64 2.79 -19.31
CA ARG A 402 18.46 3.62 -20.52
C ARG A 402 17.02 3.64 -21.01
N LEU A 403 16.10 3.16 -20.19
CA LEU A 403 14.67 3.00 -20.50
C LEU A 403 14.41 2.09 -21.70
N ARG A 404 15.23 1.05 -21.90
CA ARG A 404 15.01 0.03 -22.91
C ARG A 404 14.36 -1.20 -22.26
N PRO A 405 13.47 -1.90 -22.98
CA PRO A 405 12.84 -3.11 -22.46
C PRO A 405 13.90 -4.16 -22.12
N ALA A 406 13.84 -4.68 -20.91
CA ALA A 406 14.65 -5.82 -20.50
C ALA A 406 14.16 -7.10 -21.21
N PRO A 407 15.07 -7.96 -21.68
CA PRO A 407 14.70 -9.25 -22.21
C PRO A 407 13.97 -10.14 -21.20
N VAL A 408 13.18 -11.09 -21.70
CA VAL A 408 12.52 -12.11 -20.85
C VAL A 408 13.55 -12.80 -19.95
N GLY A 409 13.21 -12.94 -18.67
CA GLY A 409 14.08 -13.49 -17.62
C GLY A 409 15.13 -12.53 -17.08
N VAL A 410 15.32 -11.36 -17.68
CA VAL A 410 16.30 -10.36 -17.24
C VAL A 410 15.64 -9.34 -16.32
N ARG A 411 16.31 -9.03 -15.20
CA ARG A 411 15.86 -8.04 -14.22
C ARG A 411 16.02 -6.62 -14.77
N GLY A 412 15.03 -5.77 -14.48
CA GLY A 412 15.05 -4.34 -14.74
C GLY A 412 14.18 -3.62 -13.73
N GLU A 413 14.23 -2.28 -13.73
CA GLU A 413 13.35 -1.47 -12.90
C GLU A 413 11.94 -1.47 -13.52
N MET A 414 10.90 -1.62 -12.68
CA MET A 414 9.51 -1.59 -13.14
C MET A 414 9.03 -0.15 -13.30
N TYR A 415 8.36 0.13 -14.41
CA TYR A 415 7.69 1.38 -14.70
C TYR A 415 6.22 1.11 -15.00
N ILE A 416 5.33 1.94 -14.49
CA ILE A 416 3.88 1.79 -14.63
C ILE A 416 3.32 2.97 -15.43
N ALA A 417 2.50 2.70 -16.44
CA ALA A 417 1.76 3.72 -17.18
C ALA A 417 0.26 3.41 -17.19
N GLY A 418 -0.57 4.44 -17.23
CA GLY A 418 -2.03 4.33 -17.31
C GLY A 418 -2.76 5.36 -16.48
N GLU A 419 -4.09 5.32 -16.52
CA GLU A 419 -4.96 6.33 -15.90
C GLU A 419 -5.05 6.24 -14.35
N GLN A 420 -4.54 5.15 -13.75
CA GLN A 420 -4.47 5.01 -12.31
C GLN A 420 -3.29 5.75 -11.68
N LEU A 421 -2.37 6.33 -12.48
CA LEU A 421 -1.26 7.09 -11.94
C LEU A 421 -1.77 8.31 -11.17
N SER A 422 -1.27 8.47 -9.94
CA SER A 422 -1.59 9.63 -9.11
C SER A 422 -1.12 10.94 -9.78
N ARG A 423 -1.61 12.06 -9.27
CA ARG A 423 -1.24 13.40 -9.78
C ARG A 423 0.20 13.81 -9.43
N GLY A 424 0.88 13.05 -8.56
CA GLY A 424 2.21 13.32 -8.06
C GLY A 424 2.22 13.71 -6.59
N TYR A 425 3.29 14.37 -6.17
CA TYR A 425 3.54 14.71 -4.77
C TYR A 425 3.16 16.14 -4.46
N VAL A 426 2.33 16.34 -3.43
CA VAL A 426 1.85 17.65 -2.99
C VAL A 426 3.01 18.56 -2.61
N GLY A 427 3.07 19.75 -3.24
CA GLY A 427 4.10 20.74 -2.95
C GLY A 427 5.53 20.36 -3.38
N GLN A 428 5.72 19.22 -4.07
CA GLN A 428 7.04 18.70 -4.45
C GLN A 428 7.18 18.48 -5.98
N PRO A 429 7.13 19.54 -6.81
CA PRO A 429 7.14 19.38 -8.28
C PRO A 429 8.44 18.76 -8.81
N GLY A 430 9.59 19.03 -8.18
CA GLY A 430 10.87 18.44 -8.55
C GLY A 430 10.90 16.93 -8.33
N LEU A 431 10.39 16.44 -7.19
CA LEU A 431 10.27 15.02 -6.90
C LEU A 431 9.27 14.37 -7.87
N THR A 432 8.15 15.03 -8.13
CA THR A 432 7.14 14.56 -9.10
C THR A 432 7.77 14.37 -10.48
N ALA A 433 8.48 15.37 -11.00
CA ALA A 433 9.14 15.29 -12.31
C ALA A 433 10.23 14.21 -12.38
N GLY A 434 10.88 13.90 -11.26
CA GLY A 434 11.90 12.84 -11.19
C GLY A 434 11.34 11.42 -11.14
N ARG A 435 10.07 11.26 -10.77
CA ARG A 435 9.41 9.95 -10.65
C ARG A 435 8.35 9.71 -11.73
N PHE A 436 7.63 10.72 -12.14
CA PHE A 436 6.65 10.66 -13.22
C PHE A 436 7.33 11.19 -14.50
N VAL A 437 7.87 10.27 -15.28
CA VAL A 437 8.72 10.56 -16.44
C VAL A 437 7.94 10.35 -17.75
N ALA A 438 8.44 10.93 -18.85
CA ALA A 438 7.82 10.72 -20.15
C ALA A 438 7.84 9.24 -20.54
N ASN A 439 6.71 8.74 -21.07
CA ASN A 439 6.57 7.37 -21.56
C ASN A 439 7.00 7.26 -23.04
N PRO A 440 8.17 6.66 -23.34
CA PRO A 440 8.65 6.53 -24.74
C PRO A 440 7.85 5.49 -25.55
N PHE A 441 6.98 4.71 -24.88
CA PHE A 441 6.18 3.65 -25.50
C PHE A 441 4.72 4.05 -25.68
N ALA A 442 4.36 5.30 -25.39
CA ALA A 442 2.98 5.78 -25.55
C ALA A 442 2.59 5.78 -27.03
N HIS A 443 1.86 4.76 -27.46
CA HIS A 443 1.20 4.75 -28.75
C HIS A 443 -0.16 5.46 -28.64
N THR A 444 -0.16 6.75 -28.94
CA THR A 444 -1.31 7.59 -29.31
C THR A 444 -2.37 8.00 -28.30
N THR A 445 -2.65 7.36 -27.17
CA THR A 445 -3.83 7.75 -26.38
C THR A 445 -3.80 7.59 -24.87
N SER A 446 -2.98 6.78 -24.28
CA SER A 446 -3.00 6.60 -22.82
C SER A 446 -1.62 6.72 -22.21
N GLY A 447 -1.49 7.71 -21.33
CA GLY A 447 -0.32 7.81 -20.49
C GLY A 447 0.93 8.31 -21.20
N ALA A 448 0.94 9.61 -21.53
CA ALA A 448 2.18 10.30 -21.91
C ALA A 448 3.28 10.21 -20.83
N VAL A 449 2.91 9.72 -19.64
CA VAL A 449 3.75 9.62 -18.44
C VAL A 449 3.75 8.19 -17.92
N MET A 450 4.89 7.76 -17.40
CA MET A 450 5.01 6.53 -16.61
C MET A 450 5.66 6.84 -15.27
N TYR A 451 5.25 6.09 -14.24
CA TYR A 451 5.81 6.20 -12.91
C TYR A 451 7.00 5.25 -12.73
N ARG A 452 8.12 5.79 -12.28
CA ARG A 452 9.33 5.07 -11.92
C ARG A 452 9.21 4.52 -10.51
N THR A 453 9.01 3.20 -10.34
CA THR A 453 8.66 2.60 -9.05
C THR A 453 9.83 2.49 -8.07
N GLY A 454 11.04 2.26 -8.59
CA GLY A 454 12.17 1.82 -7.79
C GLY A 454 12.13 0.32 -7.46
N ASP A 455 11.09 -0.39 -7.86
CA ASP A 455 10.98 -1.83 -7.73
C ASP A 455 11.65 -2.53 -8.90
N VAL A 456 12.32 -3.64 -8.64
CA VAL A 456 12.98 -4.47 -9.63
C VAL A 456 12.11 -5.70 -9.89
N GLY A 457 11.89 -6.00 -11.15
CA GLY A 457 11.16 -7.18 -11.58
C GLY A 457 11.75 -7.80 -12.83
N ARG A 458 11.15 -8.89 -13.27
CA ARG A 458 11.40 -9.51 -14.58
C ARG A 458 10.13 -10.14 -15.12
N TRP A 459 10.04 -10.26 -16.43
CA TRP A 459 9.04 -11.08 -17.07
C TRP A 459 9.49 -12.54 -17.10
N SER A 460 8.65 -13.47 -16.69
CA SER A 460 8.85 -14.91 -16.95
C SER A 460 8.53 -15.25 -18.40
N VAL A 461 8.89 -16.46 -18.82
CA VAL A 461 8.59 -16.97 -20.18
C VAL A 461 7.08 -17.07 -20.44
N ASP A 462 6.28 -17.23 -19.38
CA ASP A 462 4.81 -17.33 -19.45
C ASP A 462 4.13 -15.96 -19.35
N GLY A 463 4.91 -14.87 -19.35
CA GLY A 463 4.41 -13.51 -19.26
C GLY A 463 3.83 -13.16 -17.90
N GLN A 464 4.37 -13.73 -16.83
CA GLN A 464 4.11 -13.30 -15.46
C GLN A 464 5.21 -12.37 -14.99
N LEU A 465 4.86 -11.35 -14.22
CA LEU A 465 5.83 -10.50 -13.53
C LEU A 465 6.29 -11.19 -12.25
N GLU A 466 7.59 -11.22 -12.06
CA GLU A 466 8.22 -11.65 -10.82
C GLU A 466 8.85 -10.44 -10.14
N TYR A 467 8.49 -10.22 -8.88
CA TYR A 467 9.10 -9.18 -8.04
C TYR A 467 10.46 -9.66 -7.54
N ALA A 468 11.48 -8.84 -7.71
CA ALA A 468 12.87 -9.18 -7.37
C ALA A 468 13.51 -8.23 -6.35
N GLY A 469 12.68 -7.49 -5.61
CA GLY A 469 13.13 -6.53 -4.60
C GLY A 469 13.19 -5.10 -5.10
N ARG A 470 14.02 -4.29 -4.48
CA ARG A 470 14.15 -2.86 -4.80
C ARG A 470 15.55 -2.50 -5.31
N SER A 471 15.59 -1.46 -6.15
CA SER A 471 16.84 -0.86 -6.64
C SER A 471 17.43 0.16 -5.65
N ASP A 472 16.63 0.63 -4.67
CA ASP A 472 17.01 1.56 -3.61
C ASP A 472 17.02 0.90 -2.22
N PHE A 473 17.18 1.68 -1.16
CA PHE A 473 17.23 1.19 0.22
C PHE A 473 15.87 1.16 0.93
N GLN A 474 14.80 1.39 0.20
CA GLN A 474 13.46 1.29 0.74
C GLN A 474 13.11 -0.17 0.99
N VAL A 475 12.39 -0.45 2.07
CA VAL A 475 11.96 -1.80 2.43
C VAL A 475 10.46 -1.85 2.62
N GLN A 476 9.89 -3.02 2.42
CA GLN A 476 8.54 -3.33 2.79
C GLN A 476 8.55 -4.26 4.01
N LEU A 477 7.96 -3.83 5.11
CA LEU A 477 7.96 -4.58 6.36
C LEU A 477 6.58 -4.48 7.03
N ARG A 478 5.96 -5.62 7.28
CA ARG A 478 4.60 -5.71 7.89
C ARG A 478 3.57 -4.84 7.14
N GLY A 479 3.67 -4.80 5.81
CA GLY A 479 2.81 -4.00 4.93
C GLY A 479 3.18 -2.53 4.81
N PHE A 480 4.08 -2.03 5.63
CA PHE A 480 4.50 -0.63 5.58
C PHE A 480 5.70 -0.43 4.65
N ARG A 481 5.60 0.61 3.82
CA ARG A 481 6.71 1.08 3.00
C ARG A 481 7.60 1.97 3.84
N ILE A 482 8.82 1.54 4.11
CA ILE A 482 9.75 2.18 5.04
C ILE A 482 11.01 2.62 4.31
N GLU A 483 11.34 3.90 4.43
CA GLU A 483 12.62 4.44 4.02
C GLU A 483 13.60 4.30 5.20
N LEU A 484 14.59 3.45 5.06
CA LEU A 484 15.60 3.27 6.12
C LEU A 484 16.33 4.56 6.47
N GLY A 485 16.53 5.44 5.46
CA GLY A 485 17.11 6.76 5.67
C GLY A 485 16.27 7.71 6.53
N GLU A 486 14.95 7.55 6.62
CA GLU A 486 14.10 8.29 7.55
C GLU A 486 14.37 7.87 9.01
N ILE A 487 14.58 6.57 9.22
CA ILE A 487 14.94 6.04 10.55
C ILE A 487 16.36 6.45 10.93
N GLU A 488 17.31 6.39 9.98
CA GLU A 488 18.69 6.84 10.17
C GLU A 488 18.73 8.33 10.56
N ALA A 489 17.96 9.16 9.86
CA ALA A 489 17.84 10.59 10.17
C ALA A 489 17.25 10.85 11.58
N ALA A 490 16.28 10.04 11.99
CA ALA A 490 15.71 10.14 13.35
C ALA A 490 16.72 9.69 14.43
N LEU A 491 17.48 8.62 14.21
CA LEU A 491 18.55 8.19 15.09
C LEU A 491 19.65 9.24 15.26
N LEU A 492 20.00 9.94 14.17
CA LEU A 492 20.99 11.03 14.21
C LEU A 492 20.54 12.30 14.96
N ARG A 493 19.23 12.43 15.27
CA ARG A 493 18.69 13.51 16.11
C ARG A 493 18.81 13.20 17.59
N VAL A 494 19.07 11.96 17.95
CA VAL A 494 19.27 11.57 19.36
C VAL A 494 20.61 12.10 19.85
N GLU A 495 20.58 12.80 20.98
CA GLU A 495 21.79 13.40 21.59
C GLU A 495 22.84 12.32 21.84
N GLY A 496 24.06 12.58 21.42
CA GLY A 496 25.21 11.68 21.57
C GLY A 496 25.36 10.64 20.46
N VAL A 497 24.49 10.58 19.45
CA VAL A 497 24.64 9.71 18.28
C VAL A 497 25.39 10.43 17.15
N ALA A 498 26.61 9.96 16.85
CA ALA A 498 27.44 10.53 15.79
C ALA A 498 27.14 9.95 14.40
N ARG A 499 26.81 8.66 14.34
CA ARG A 499 26.48 7.96 13.08
C ARG A 499 25.39 6.93 13.33
N ALA A 500 24.56 6.70 12.31
CA ALA A 500 23.51 5.70 12.35
C ALA A 500 23.37 4.99 10.98
N VAL A 501 23.06 3.70 11.02
CA VAL A 501 22.70 2.88 9.88
C VAL A 501 21.57 1.97 10.28
N VAL A 502 20.61 1.73 9.40
CA VAL A 502 19.47 0.85 9.65
C VAL A 502 19.40 -0.24 8.59
N LEU A 503 19.15 -1.47 9.03
CA LEU A 503 18.95 -2.62 8.15
C LEU A 503 17.72 -3.41 8.56
N VAL A 504 17.17 -4.18 7.62
CA VAL A 504 16.28 -5.30 7.92
C VAL A 504 17.14 -6.54 8.12
N ARG A 505 16.88 -7.26 9.22
CA ARG A 505 17.49 -8.55 9.53
C ARG A 505 16.40 -9.59 9.70
N SER A 506 16.56 -10.74 9.07
CA SER A 506 15.62 -11.85 9.19
C SER A 506 16.01 -12.73 10.38
N ASP A 507 15.09 -12.90 11.32
CA ASP A 507 15.21 -13.86 12.43
C ASP A 507 14.35 -15.09 12.13
N ALA A 508 14.89 -16.29 12.37
CA ALA A 508 14.20 -17.54 12.06
C ALA A 508 12.89 -17.75 12.85
N SER A 509 12.75 -17.10 14.00
CA SER A 509 11.59 -17.23 14.90
C SER A 509 10.67 -16.01 14.91
N LEU A 510 11.23 -14.83 14.62
CA LEU A 510 10.55 -13.54 14.75
C LEU A 510 10.27 -12.87 13.39
N GLY A 511 10.78 -13.45 12.28
CA GLY A 511 10.68 -12.86 10.94
C GLY A 511 11.57 -11.64 10.75
N ASP A 512 11.25 -10.81 9.77
CA ASP A 512 12.01 -9.61 9.43
C ASP A 512 11.87 -8.52 10.50
N ARG A 513 13.00 -7.91 10.88
CA ARG A 513 13.14 -6.91 11.95
C ARG A 513 13.98 -5.72 11.52
N LEU A 514 13.58 -4.53 11.98
CA LEU A 514 14.38 -3.32 11.84
C LEU A 514 15.47 -3.29 12.91
N VAL A 515 16.72 -3.13 12.50
CA VAL A 515 17.87 -3.05 13.40
C VAL A 515 18.64 -1.77 13.12
N GLY A 516 18.75 -0.92 14.14
CA GLY A 516 19.60 0.26 14.10
C GLY A 516 21.03 -0.08 14.58
N TYR A 517 22.02 0.47 13.91
CA TYR A 517 23.44 0.45 14.32
C TYR A 517 23.89 1.88 14.53
N VAL A 518 24.29 2.22 15.73
CA VAL A 518 24.68 3.60 16.08
C VAL A 518 26.12 3.66 16.59
N VAL A 519 26.81 4.73 16.27
CA VAL A 519 28.12 5.05 16.81
C VAL A 519 27.99 6.28 17.71
N PRO A 520 28.39 6.22 18.98
CA PRO A 520 28.30 7.36 19.88
C PRO A 520 29.29 8.48 19.52
N GLU A 521 29.00 9.69 19.96
CA GLU A 521 29.98 10.76 20.00
C GLU A 521 31.13 10.41 20.98
N SER A 522 32.31 11.00 20.75
CA SER A 522 33.47 10.70 21.58
C SER A 522 33.22 11.01 23.05
N GLY A 523 33.35 9.98 23.91
CA GLY A 523 33.17 10.10 25.35
C GLY A 523 31.72 10.04 25.84
N VAL A 524 30.78 9.67 24.97
CA VAL A 524 29.36 9.47 25.32
C VAL A 524 29.04 7.99 25.40
N ASP A 525 28.42 7.56 26.50
CA ASP A 525 27.85 6.22 26.63
C ASP A 525 26.35 6.28 26.30
N LEU A 526 25.93 5.58 25.26
CA LEU A 526 24.52 5.50 24.84
C LEU A 526 23.80 4.35 25.55
N VAL A 527 22.65 4.64 26.14
CA VAL A 527 21.73 3.63 26.65
C VAL A 527 20.70 3.32 25.58
N VAL A 528 20.65 2.05 25.12
CA VAL A 528 19.78 1.61 24.01
C VAL A 528 18.30 1.95 24.26
N ALA A 529 17.81 1.76 25.49
CA ALA A 529 16.43 2.08 25.85
C ALA A 529 16.10 3.57 25.68
N ASP A 530 17.05 4.45 26.00
CA ASP A 530 16.87 5.91 25.86
C ASP A 530 16.90 6.31 24.39
N VAL A 531 17.76 5.68 23.57
CA VAL A 531 17.80 5.88 22.12
C VAL A 531 16.47 5.48 21.50
N LEU A 532 15.94 4.28 21.82
CA LEU A 532 14.65 3.81 21.31
C LEU A 532 13.49 4.71 21.75
N SER A 533 13.46 5.13 23.02
CA SER A 533 12.43 6.03 23.55
C SER A 533 12.47 7.41 22.88
N SER A 534 13.66 7.92 22.59
CA SER A 534 13.83 9.21 21.90
C SER A 534 13.37 9.11 20.45
N VAL A 535 13.74 8.06 19.72
CA VAL A 535 13.36 7.85 18.33
C VAL A 535 11.84 7.64 18.19
N ALA A 536 11.19 6.99 19.16
CA ALA A 536 9.74 6.79 19.17
C ALA A 536 8.94 8.10 19.26
N GLN A 537 9.57 9.22 19.63
CA GLN A 537 8.93 10.55 19.60
C GLN A 537 8.80 11.12 18.17
N PHE A 538 9.60 10.62 17.23
CA PHE A 538 9.69 11.13 15.87
C PHE A 538 9.10 10.17 14.83
N LEU A 539 9.24 8.86 15.07
CA LEU A 539 8.84 7.80 14.14
C LEU A 539 7.53 7.16 14.55
N THR A 540 6.76 6.75 13.55
CA THR A 540 5.60 5.88 13.77
C THR A 540 6.05 4.54 14.34
N GLY A 541 5.19 3.88 15.14
CA GLY A 541 5.57 2.66 15.86
C GLY A 541 6.13 1.54 14.98
N TYR A 542 5.67 1.44 13.72
CA TYR A 542 6.18 0.45 12.75
C TYR A 542 7.57 0.80 12.17
N MET A 543 8.06 2.03 12.36
CA MET A 543 9.38 2.49 11.93
C MET A 543 10.41 2.47 13.07
N VAL A 544 9.98 2.35 14.31
CA VAL A 544 10.91 2.24 15.45
C VAL A 544 11.69 0.94 15.34
N PRO A 545 13.04 0.96 15.36
CA PRO A 545 13.83 -0.27 15.29
C PRO A 545 13.46 -1.26 16.41
N ASP A 546 13.35 -2.54 16.04
CA ASP A 546 13.12 -3.61 17.02
C ASP A 546 14.33 -3.79 17.98
N SER A 547 15.53 -3.38 17.53
CA SER A 547 16.76 -3.38 18.31
C SER A 547 17.72 -2.30 17.83
N VAL A 548 18.53 -1.77 18.74
CA VAL A 548 19.64 -0.85 18.44
C VAL A 548 20.94 -1.44 18.98
N MET A 549 21.97 -1.47 18.15
CA MET A 549 23.32 -1.92 18.51
C MET A 549 24.27 -0.73 18.53
N VAL A 550 24.97 -0.53 19.66
CA VAL A 550 26.00 0.48 19.80
C VAL A 550 27.34 -0.09 19.37
N LEU A 551 28.00 0.57 18.42
CA LEU A 551 29.29 0.15 17.86
C LEU A 551 30.34 1.26 18.13
N GLU A 552 31.60 0.85 18.27
CA GLU A 552 32.71 1.81 18.33
C GLU A 552 32.90 2.53 17.00
N GLU A 553 32.75 1.78 15.88
CA GLU A 553 32.81 2.32 14.50
C GLU A 553 31.95 1.49 13.55
N LEU A 554 31.53 2.09 12.43
CA LEU A 554 30.87 1.38 11.36
C LEU A 554 31.92 0.68 10.47
N PRO A 555 31.74 -0.62 10.17
CA PRO A 555 32.68 -1.36 9.32
C PRO A 555 32.65 -0.80 7.89
N LEU A 556 33.82 -0.52 7.32
CA LEU A 556 33.96 0.00 5.97
C LEU A 556 34.69 -0.98 5.06
N THR A 557 34.28 -1.02 3.80
CA THR A 557 35.03 -1.72 2.75
C THR A 557 36.35 -1.01 2.47
N VAL A 558 37.26 -1.67 1.74
CA VAL A 558 38.53 -1.08 1.29
C VAL A 558 38.37 0.24 0.50
N ASN A 559 37.17 0.48 -0.04
CA ASN A 559 36.82 1.70 -0.79
C ASN A 559 36.11 2.74 0.08
N GLY A 560 36.07 2.59 1.40
CA GLY A 560 35.46 3.53 2.34
C GLY A 560 33.91 3.51 2.36
N LYS A 561 33.26 2.52 1.74
CA LYS A 561 31.81 2.32 1.80
C LYS A 561 31.44 1.42 2.97
N LEU A 562 30.26 1.59 3.54
CA LEU A 562 29.73 0.71 4.57
C LEU A 562 29.75 -0.76 4.12
N ASP A 563 30.39 -1.62 4.93
CA ASP A 563 30.34 -3.07 4.75
C ASP A 563 29.22 -3.68 5.60
N ARG A 564 28.04 -3.82 4.99
CA ARG A 564 26.85 -4.35 5.66
C ARG A 564 26.99 -5.79 6.13
N LYS A 565 27.91 -6.56 5.53
CA LYS A 565 28.14 -7.97 5.88
C LYS A 565 28.93 -8.13 7.18
N LEU A 566 29.73 -7.12 7.51
CA LEU A 566 30.54 -7.10 8.75
C LEU A 566 29.79 -6.50 9.94
N LEU A 567 28.57 -5.97 9.75
CA LEU A 567 27.75 -5.52 10.86
C LEU A 567 27.34 -6.74 11.70
N PRO A 568 27.47 -6.67 13.04
CA PRO A 568 27.20 -7.78 13.93
C PRO A 568 25.71 -8.19 13.86
N GLU A 569 25.46 -9.48 14.11
CA GLU A 569 24.10 -9.99 14.24
C GLU A 569 23.42 -9.39 15.47
N PRO A 570 22.16 -8.96 15.36
CA PRO A 570 21.44 -8.39 16.49
C PRO A 570 21.09 -9.45 17.53
N VAL A 571 21.13 -9.06 18.78
CA VAL A 571 20.58 -9.86 19.87
C VAL A 571 19.15 -9.33 20.13
N PHE A 572 18.17 -10.13 19.77
CA PHE A 572 16.77 -9.81 20.13
C PHE A 572 16.52 -10.36 21.54
N GLU A 573 16.30 -9.47 22.48
CA GLU A 573 15.82 -9.89 23.80
C GLU A 573 14.41 -10.46 23.61
N LYS A 574 14.22 -11.74 23.93
CA LYS A 574 12.87 -12.28 24.06
C LYS A 574 12.19 -11.52 25.15
N ALA A 575 11.12 -10.79 24.81
CA ALA A 575 10.27 -10.17 25.82
C ALA A 575 9.90 -11.26 26.82
N VAL A 576 10.39 -11.14 28.05
CA VAL A 576 9.99 -12.04 29.13
C VAL A 576 8.54 -11.72 29.40
N PHE A 577 7.65 -12.67 29.09
CA PHE A 577 6.24 -12.53 29.38
C PHE A 577 6.11 -12.26 30.89
N ARG A 578 5.69 -11.05 31.22
CA ARG A 578 5.28 -10.69 32.56
C ARG A 578 3.77 -10.82 32.62
N ALA A 579 3.28 -11.70 33.48
CA ALA A 579 1.84 -11.79 33.70
C ALA A 579 1.26 -10.41 34.08
N PRO A 580 0.06 -10.06 33.57
CA PRO A 580 -0.60 -8.82 33.93
C PRO A 580 -0.71 -8.69 35.45
N VAL A 581 -0.43 -7.51 35.98
CA VAL A 581 -0.44 -7.21 37.43
C VAL A 581 -1.56 -6.24 37.79
N THR A 582 -2.10 -5.54 36.79
CA THR A 582 -3.19 -4.58 36.98
C THR A 582 -4.45 -5.03 36.22
N ALA A 583 -5.63 -4.62 36.70
CA ALA A 583 -6.90 -4.93 36.02
C ALA A 583 -6.95 -4.43 34.56
N VAL A 584 -6.21 -3.36 34.24
CA VAL A 584 -6.09 -2.83 32.87
C VAL A 584 -5.17 -3.74 32.03
N GLU A 585 -4.06 -4.21 32.59
CA GLU A 585 -3.18 -5.16 31.91
C GLU A 585 -3.88 -6.52 31.70
N GLU A 586 -4.75 -6.98 32.61
CA GLU A 586 -5.56 -8.19 32.45
C GLU A 586 -6.59 -8.05 31.32
N ILE A 587 -7.21 -6.88 31.19
CA ILE A 587 -8.15 -6.58 30.09
C ILE A 587 -7.42 -6.54 28.73
N VAL A 588 -6.19 -6.03 28.71
CA VAL A 588 -5.36 -5.96 27.47
C VAL A 588 -4.75 -7.32 27.12
N ALA A 589 -4.57 -8.21 28.10
CA ALA A 589 -3.99 -9.54 27.91
C ALA A 589 -5.04 -10.67 27.70
N SER A 590 -6.32 -10.38 27.93
CA SER A 590 -7.46 -11.27 27.66
C SER A 590 -8.01 -11.08 26.25
#